data_52ff83c9fe8d99ac9c47a983422a3dfd
#
_entry.id   52ff83c9fe8d99ac9c47a983422a3dfd
#
_cell.length_a   1.000
_cell.length_b   1.000
_cell.length_c   1.000
_cell.angle_alpha   90.00
_cell.angle_beta   90.00
_cell.angle_gamma   90.00
#
_symmetry.space_group_name_H-M   'P 1'
#
loop_
_entity.id
_entity.type
_entity.pdbx_description
1 polymer ?
#
loop_
_entity_poly.entity_id
_entity_poly.type
_entity_poly.pdbx_seq_one_letter_code
_entity_poly.pdbx_strand_id
1 'polypeptide(L)'
;YAENGYFTITTTLSRTMDSITIPVPNCFFGSRTSWIVYVMVKEHVENSYSGNISSYGRITVKKKWITDDSNHGPARIVLTYTQDGQQRSATRTITGDGTAYFDIRQGMTNCSISEDMTGLDGYVSTMTTSDDGKTFTFTNAKRQKLIVSKKSATGSDELPGAKLVVYSVGSDGTQSEIWKTESTPHEMQLSPGNYLLRETYAPAGYAMTSDITFTINSDFTVAVTSKSGKLDGQTLTVIDQPLEVKLSKVDPNGNSLAGASMTLTDKNTGKLVHSWVSGTEPEKLVMTGNTGEVLVAGHTYIMHEESAPEGYAQAADVEFYFNGDGNIPNCGYHLVKMVDQPSATPTPSNPSENPDKTPNPDGDPTPGNPGDDPNTLGNPGAISNGDGDTPKISPTAPPNVPAFANGQYGLPTGDSPV
;
A
#
# COMPACT_ATOMS: atom_id res chain seq x y z
N TYR A 1 -5.78 -42.42 -0.85
CA TYR A 1 -4.42 -42.98 -0.93
C TYR A 1 -3.53 -41.95 -1.57
N ALA A 2 -2.47 -41.53 -0.87
CA ALA A 2 -1.51 -40.58 -1.39
C ALA A 2 -0.40 -41.35 -2.13
N GLU A 3 -0.42 -41.30 -3.43
CA GLU A 3 0.80 -41.53 -4.20
C GLU A 3 1.57 -40.19 -4.17
N ASN A 4 2.82 -40.26 -3.70
CA ASN A 4 3.76 -39.11 -3.60
C ASN A 4 3.46 -38.07 -2.52
N GLY A 5 2.80 -38.41 -1.42
CA GLY A 5 2.64 -37.51 -0.28
C GLY A 5 1.61 -36.38 -0.46
N TYR A 6 0.78 -36.43 -1.48
CA TYR A 6 -0.32 -35.49 -1.70
C TYR A 6 -1.66 -36.16 -1.43
N PHE A 7 -2.58 -35.42 -0.84
CA PHE A 7 -3.97 -35.85 -0.74
C PHE A 7 -4.88 -34.70 -1.19
N THR A 8 -5.98 -35.05 -1.82
CA THR A 8 -6.97 -34.09 -2.29
C THR A 8 -8.19 -34.15 -1.39
N ILE A 9 -8.56 -33.02 -0.81
CA ILE A 9 -9.81 -32.85 -0.09
C ILE A 9 -10.69 -31.93 -0.93
N THR A 10 -11.85 -32.45 -1.34
CA THR A 10 -12.85 -31.63 -2.02
C THR A 10 -13.89 -31.23 -0.98
N THR A 11 -14.06 -29.94 -0.75
CA THR A 11 -15.10 -29.38 0.09
C THR A 11 -15.77 -28.22 -0.62
N THR A 12 -17.07 -28.08 -0.41
CA THR A 12 -17.83 -26.94 -0.91
C THR A 12 -17.79 -25.84 0.15
N LEU A 13 -17.17 -24.71 -0.19
CA LEU A 13 -17.11 -23.55 0.68
C LEU A 13 -18.35 -22.68 0.45
N SER A 14 -19.13 -22.44 1.50
CA SER A 14 -20.15 -21.39 1.47
C SER A 14 -19.53 -20.05 1.86
N ARG A 15 -20.04 -18.93 1.33
CA ARG A 15 -19.54 -17.56 1.55
C ARG A 15 -19.52 -17.09 3.01
N THR A 16 -20.04 -17.89 3.95
CA THR A 16 -20.17 -17.57 5.37
C THR A 16 -19.19 -18.32 6.27
N MET A 17 -18.16 -18.95 5.72
CA MET A 17 -17.18 -19.70 6.52
C MET A 17 -16.01 -18.79 6.93
N ASP A 18 -15.94 -18.45 8.22
CA ASP A 18 -14.80 -17.76 8.85
C ASP A 18 -13.60 -18.70 9.06
N SER A 19 -13.79 -20.03 8.93
CA SER A 19 -12.72 -21.02 9.06
C SER A 19 -13.03 -22.31 8.32
N ILE A 20 -11.99 -22.98 7.85
CA ILE A 20 -12.07 -24.33 7.27
C ILE A 20 -11.41 -25.28 8.25
N THR A 21 -12.18 -26.23 8.79
CA THR A 21 -11.62 -27.38 9.50
C THR A 21 -11.40 -28.50 8.50
N ILE A 22 -10.13 -28.79 8.18
CA ILE A 22 -9.78 -29.92 7.33
C ILE A 22 -9.56 -31.14 8.25
N PRO A 23 -10.43 -32.17 8.24
CA PRO A 23 -10.17 -33.39 8.96
C PRO A 23 -8.97 -34.06 8.31
N VAL A 24 -7.82 -34.02 8.97
CA VAL A 24 -6.65 -34.79 8.56
C VAL A 24 -6.88 -36.21 9.06
N PRO A 25 -6.98 -37.24 8.18
CA PRO A 25 -7.04 -38.63 8.62
C PRO A 25 -5.85 -38.90 9.53
N ASN A 26 -6.03 -39.74 10.57
CA ASN A 26 -4.96 -40.25 11.42
C ASN A 26 -3.97 -41.07 10.58
N CYS A 27 -3.22 -40.42 9.72
CA CYS A 27 -2.11 -41.00 8.99
C CYS A 27 -0.88 -40.75 9.84
N PHE A 28 -0.14 -41.78 10.15
CA PHE A 28 1.17 -41.68 10.79
C PHE A 28 2.12 -40.93 9.87
N PHE A 29 2.23 -39.63 10.09
CA PHE A 29 3.31 -38.83 9.55
C PHE A 29 4.41 -38.80 10.59
N GLY A 30 5.52 -39.42 10.28
CA GLY A 30 6.68 -39.45 11.19
C GLY A 30 7.00 -38.06 11.73
N SER A 31 7.89 -37.93 12.66
CA SER A 31 8.23 -36.83 13.56
C SER A 31 8.42 -35.40 12.99
N ARG A 32 7.59 -34.95 12.06
CA ARG A 32 7.55 -33.57 11.57
C ARG A 32 6.49 -32.79 12.31
N THR A 33 6.91 -31.67 12.90
CA THR A 33 6.09 -30.81 13.76
C THR A 33 5.27 -29.75 13.02
N SER A 34 5.34 -29.64 11.69
CA SER A 34 4.57 -28.68 10.91
C SER A 34 4.34 -29.14 9.47
N TRP A 35 3.16 -28.82 8.93
CA TRP A 35 2.76 -29.07 7.56
C TRP A 35 2.32 -27.77 6.89
N ILE A 36 2.79 -27.53 5.68
CA ILE A 36 2.26 -26.47 4.84
C ILE A 36 1.19 -27.06 3.95
N VAL A 37 -0.05 -26.67 4.18
CA VAL A 37 -1.19 -27.09 3.34
C VAL A 37 -1.42 -25.98 2.32
N TYR A 38 -1.15 -26.26 1.05
CA TYR A 38 -1.56 -25.38 -0.04
C TYR A 38 -3.00 -25.69 -0.39
N VAL A 39 -3.92 -24.82 -0.02
CA VAL A 39 -5.31 -24.90 -0.48
C VAL A 39 -5.37 -24.15 -1.80
N MET A 40 -5.35 -24.88 -2.91
CA MET A 40 -5.76 -24.29 -4.19
C MET A 40 -7.29 -24.18 -4.17
N VAL A 41 -7.79 -23.00 -3.83
CA VAL A 41 -9.20 -22.69 -4.08
C VAL A 41 -9.32 -22.49 -5.59
N LYS A 42 -9.77 -23.52 -6.29
CA LYS A 42 -10.27 -23.34 -7.64
C LYS A 42 -11.55 -22.52 -7.44
N GLU A 43 -11.54 -21.26 -7.83
CA GLU A 43 -12.74 -20.43 -7.85
C GLU A 43 -13.75 -21.04 -8.83
N HIS A 44 -14.44 -22.05 -8.38
CA HIS A 44 -15.74 -22.35 -8.90
C HIS A 44 -16.71 -21.57 -8.02
N VAL A 45 -16.86 -20.28 -8.33
CA VAL A 45 -17.94 -19.48 -7.76
C VAL A 45 -19.21 -20.00 -8.39
N GLU A 46 -19.73 -21.08 -7.84
CA GLU A 46 -21.14 -21.41 -8.03
C GLU A 46 -21.93 -20.30 -7.33
N ASN A 47 -22.24 -19.24 -8.05
CA ASN A 47 -23.27 -18.31 -7.67
C ASN A 47 -24.63 -18.98 -7.83
N SER A 48 -24.84 -20.07 -7.09
CA SER A 48 -26.17 -20.66 -6.99
C SER A 48 -26.95 -19.89 -5.96
N TYR A 49 -27.63 -18.84 -6.39
CA TYR A 49 -28.64 -18.22 -5.56
C TYR A 49 -29.78 -19.22 -5.40
N SER A 50 -30.13 -19.54 -4.17
CA SER A 50 -31.26 -20.38 -3.83
C SER A 50 -32.26 -19.62 -2.97
N GLY A 51 -33.54 -19.71 -3.32
CA GLY A 51 -34.64 -19.11 -2.57
C GLY A 51 -35.44 -20.19 -1.84
N ASN A 52 -35.63 -20.01 -0.53
CA ASN A 52 -36.50 -20.89 0.26
C ASN A 52 -37.97 -20.54 -0.02
N ILE A 53 -38.80 -21.56 -0.18
CA ILE A 53 -40.23 -21.43 -0.47
C ILE A 53 -41.01 -21.90 0.76
N SER A 54 -41.75 -20.99 1.38
CA SER A 54 -42.51 -21.24 2.63
C SER A 54 -44.01 -21.42 2.43
N SER A 55 -44.52 -21.26 1.20
CA SER A 55 -45.96 -21.30 0.93
C SER A 55 -46.34 -22.36 -0.12
N TYR A 56 -47.48 -23.00 0.09
CA TYR A 56 -48.07 -23.86 -0.93
C TYR A 56 -48.68 -23.07 -2.11
N GLY A 57 -48.81 -23.74 -3.23
CA GLY A 57 -49.42 -23.20 -4.42
C GLY A 57 -48.41 -23.04 -5.56
N ARG A 58 -48.81 -22.31 -6.61
CA ARG A 58 -47.98 -22.09 -7.77
C ARG A 58 -46.96 -20.98 -7.46
N ILE A 59 -45.69 -21.29 -7.75
CA ILE A 59 -44.62 -20.31 -7.83
C ILE A 59 -44.27 -20.01 -9.29
N THR A 60 -43.88 -18.79 -9.55
CA THR A 60 -43.44 -18.29 -10.85
C THR A 60 -41.95 -18.08 -10.85
N VAL A 61 -41.25 -18.61 -11.85
CA VAL A 61 -39.82 -18.34 -12.07
C VAL A 61 -39.69 -17.58 -13.38
N LYS A 62 -39.14 -16.38 -13.30
CA LYS A 62 -38.80 -15.55 -14.47
C LYS A 62 -37.32 -15.69 -14.76
N LYS A 63 -36.95 -15.82 -16.03
CA LYS A 63 -35.59 -15.79 -16.51
C LYS A 63 -35.35 -14.51 -17.30
N LYS A 64 -34.23 -13.84 -17.01
CA LYS A 64 -33.74 -12.67 -17.73
C LYS A 64 -32.28 -12.86 -18.10
N TRP A 65 -31.92 -12.48 -19.31
CA TRP A 65 -30.56 -12.46 -19.79
C TRP A 65 -30.09 -11.02 -20.04
N ILE A 66 -28.88 -10.71 -19.61
CA ILE A 66 -28.14 -9.47 -19.92
C ILE A 66 -26.90 -9.90 -20.69
N THR A 67 -27.04 -9.95 -22.01
CA THR A 67 -25.99 -10.44 -22.91
C THR A 67 -26.26 -9.95 -24.34
N ASP A 68 -25.20 -9.76 -25.09
CA ASP A 68 -25.19 -9.56 -26.55
C ASP A 68 -25.13 -10.89 -27.33
N ASP A 69 -24.96 -12.00 -26.63
CA ASP A 69 -24.85 -13.34 -27.21
C ASP A 69 -26.25 -13.97 -27.32
N SER A 70 -26.75 -14.11 -28.53
CA SER A 70 -28.02 -14.79 -28.80
C SER A 70 -27.98 -16.32 -28.63
N ASN A 71 -26.79 -16.90 -28.49
CA ASN A 71 -26.59 -18.35 -28.39
C ASN A 71 -26.09 -18.79 -27.00
N HIS A 72 -26.58 -18.14 -25.94
CA HIS A 72 -26.15 -18.41 -24.57
C HIS A 72 -26.65 -19.74 -23.97
N GLY A 73 -27.40 -20.53 -24.70
CA GLY A 73 -28.01 -21.76 -24.22
C GLY A 73 -29.25 -21.53 -23.33
N PRO A 74 -29.94 -22.60 -22.94
CA PRO A 74 -31.11 -22.52 -22.07
C PRO A 74 -30.70 -22.46 -20.59
N ALA A 75 -31.51 -21.77 -19.78
CA ALA A 75 -31.44 -21.81 -18.34
C ALA A 75 -32.15 -23.04 -17.78
N ARG A 76 -31.55 -23.72 -16.83
CA ARG A 76 -32.10 -24.88 -16.14
C ARG A 76 -32.44 -24.50 -14.71
N ILE A 77 -33.72 -24.41 -14.40
CA ILE A 77 -34.19 -24.07 -13.07
C ILE A 77 -34.56 -25.34 -12.32
N VAL A 78 -34.04 -25.51 -11.12
CA VAL A 78 -34.20 -26.72 -10.30
C VAL A 78 -34.96 -26.37 -9.02
N LEU A 79 -36.08 -27.02 -8.81
CA LEU A 79 -36.80 -27.06 -7.54
C LEU A 79 -36.30 -28.29 -6.77
N THR A 80 -35.78 -28.13 -5.60
CA THR A 80 -35.46 -29.23 -4.65
C THR A 80 -36.46 -29.20 -3.51
N TYR A 81 -36.89 -30.35 -3.02
CA TYR A 81 -37.84 -30.48 -1.93
C TYR A 81 -37.73 -31.87 -1.25
N THR A 82 -38.23 -31.97 -0.03
CA THR A 82 -38.39 -33.22 0.70
C THR A 82 -39.84 -33.65 0.66
N GLN A 83 -40.10 -34.91 0.27
CA GLN A 83 -41.41 -35.51 0.28
C GLN A 83 -41.28 -36.97 0.78
N ASP A 84 -42.15 -37.38 1.73
CA ASP A 84 -42.11 -38.70 2.37
C ASP A 84 -40.73 -39.05 2.94
N GLY A 85 -40.04 -38.05 3.52
CA GLY A 85 -38.69 -38.19 4.08
C GLY A 85 -37.57 -38.31 3.04
N GLN A 86 -37.89 -38.23 1.75
CA GLN A 86 -36.93 -38.36 0.63
C GLN A 86 -36.70 -37.01 -0.04
N GLN A 87 -35.45 -36.69 -0.33
CA GLN A 87 -35.10 -35.52 -1.14
C GLN A 87 -35.40 -35.80 -2.61
N ARG A 88 -36.08 -34.85 -3.25
CA ARG A 88 -36.50 -34.93 -4.66
C ARG A 88 -36.19 -33.58 -5.37
N SER A 89 -36.14 -33.64 -6.69
CA SER A 89 -35.99 -32.45 -7.53
C SER A 89 -36.92 -32.47 -8.74
N ALA A 90 -37.25 -31.30 -9.23
CA ALA A 90 -37.96 -31.07 -10.49
C ALA A 90 -37.27 -29.97 -11.26
N THR A 91 -37.01 -30.16 -12.55
CA THR A 91 -36.31 -29.21 -13.41
C THR A 91 -37.24 -28.61 -14.44
N ARG A 92 -37.08 -27.30 -14.74
CA ARG A 92 -37.67 -26.61 -15.88
C ARG A 92 -36.59 -25.94 -16.69
N THR A 93 -36.71 -26.02 -18.01
CA THR A 93 -35.79 -25.38 -18.96
C THR A 93 -36.48 -24.14 -19.54
N ILE A 94 -35.78 -23.00 -19.53
CA ILE A 94 -36.27 -21.73 -20.10
C ILE A 94 -35.27 -21.32 -21.18
N THR A 95 -35.76 -21.14 -22.41
CA THR A 95 -34.94 -20.67 -23.53
C THR A 95 -35.13 -19.16 -23.68
N GLY A 96 -34.02 -18.41 -23.63
CA GLY A 96 -34.06 -16.94 -23.64
C GLY A 96 -34.72 -16.34 -22.41
N ASP A 97 -35.22 -15.14 -22.52
CA ASP A 97 -36.10 -14.51 -21.52
C ASP A 97 -37.44 -15.24 -21.49
N GLY A 98 -37.90 -15.62 -20.31
CA GLY A 98 -39.10 -16.41 -20.24
C GLY A 98 -39.57 -16.70 -18.82
N THR A 99 -40.58 -17.54 -18.71
CA THR A 99 -41.25 -17.86 -17.45
C THR A 99 -41.50 -19.37 -17.35
N ALA A 100 -41.27 -19.92 -16.18
CA ALA A 100 -41.63 -21.31 -15.82
C ALA A 100 -42.43 -21.30 -14.52
N TYR A 101 -43.15 -22.41 -14.28
CA TYR A 101 -43.98 -22.58 -13.09
C TYR A 101 -43.66 -23.89 -12.39
N PHE A 102 -43.73 -23.86 -11.06
CA PHE A 102 -43.68 -25.02 -10.20
C PHE A 102 -44.88 -25.01 -9.26
N ASP A 103 -45.50 -26.13 -9.03
CA ASP A 103 -46.60 -26.26 -8.08
C ASP A 103 -46.10 -26.91 -6.80
N ILE A 104 -46.11 -26.15 -5.70
CA ILE A 104 -45.74 -26.60 -4.37
C ILE A 104 -46.96 -27.22 -3.71
N ARG A 105 -46.96 -28.52 -3.50
CA ARG A 105 -48.10 -29.29 -2.98
C ARG A 105 -47.96 -29.58 -1.50
N GLN A 106 -49.08 -29.88 -0.86
CA GLN A 106 -49.09 -30.34 0.50
C GLN A 106 -48.20 -31.60 0.64
N GLY A 107 -47.39 -31.73 1.70
CA GLY A 107 -46.42 -32.77 1.91
C GLY A 107 -45.04 -32.52 1.33
N MET A 108 -44.86 -31.48 0.51
CA MET A 108 -43.53 -30.99 0.12
C MET A 108 -43.01 -30.05 1.19
N THR A 109 -41.81 -30.33 1.70
CA THR A 109 -41.12 -29.53 2.73
C THR A 109 -39.70 -29.20 2.26
N ASN A 110 -39.05 -28.24 2.92
CA ASN A 110 -37.68 -27.79 2.56
C ASN A 110 -37.56 -27.46 1.07
N CYS A 111 -38.55 -26.77 0.54
CA CYS A 111 -38.57 -26.39 -0.86
C CYS A 111 -37.60 -25.25 -1.14
N SER A 112 -36.73 -25.44 -2.12
CA SER A 112 -35.73 -24.47 -2.55
C SER A 112 -35.67 -24.42 -4.07
N ILE A 113 -35.50 -23.23 -4.64
CA ILE A 113 -35.36 -23.01 -6.07
C ILE A 113 -33.95 -22.47 -6.39
N SER A 114 -33.32 -23.01 -7.42
CA SER A 114 -31.98 -22.59 -7.87
C SER A 114 -31.86 -22.69 -9.39
N GLU A 115 -30.87 -22.04 -9.94
CA GLU A 115 -30.45 -22.21 -11.33
C GLU A 115 -29.22 -23.13 -11.39
N ASP A 116 -29.26 -24.11 -12.30
CA ASP A 116 -28.11 -24.93 -12.65
C ASP A 116 -27.24 -24.17 -13.66
N MET A 117 -26.07 -23.72 -13.20
CA MET A 117 -25.13 -22.93 -14.00
C MET A 117 -24.18 -23.78 -14.85
N THR A 118 -24.37 -25.11 -14.89
CA THR A 118 -23.51 -25.99 -15.69
C THR A 118 -23.56 -25.61 -17.17
N GLY A 119 -22.39 -25.31 -17.75
CA GLY A 119 -22.24 -24.85 -19.13
C GLY A 119 -22.54 -23.37 -19.37
N LEU A 120 -22.67 -22.58 -18.29
CA LEU A 120 -22.85 -21.13 -18.32
C LEU A 120 -21.66 -20.38 -17.71
N ASP A 121 -20.43 -20.90 -17.89
CA ASP A 121 -19.21 -20.39 -17.27
C ASP A 121 -18.90 -18.92 -17.57
N GLY A 122 -19.40 -18.40 -18.71
CA GLY A 122 -19.27 -17.00 -19.11
C GLY A 122 -20.29 -16.04 -18.46
N TYR A 123 -21.16 -16.56 -17.58
CA TYR A 123 -22.28 -15.78 -17.00
C TYR A 123 -22.21 -15.79 -15.46
N VAL A 124 -22.81 -14.76 -14.88
CA VAL A 124 -23.11 -14.66 -13.45
C VAL A 124 -24.62 -14.62 -13.30
N SER A 125 -25.16 -15.52 -12.47
CA SER A 125 -26.58 -15.50 -12.12
C SER A 125 -26.79 -14.65 -10.86
N THR A 126 -27.85 -13.88 -10.82
CA THR A 126 -28.41 -13.21 -9.64
C THR A 126 -29.87 -13.59 -9.49
N MET A 127 -30.39 -13.58 -8.26
CA MET A 127 -31.81 -13.89 -8.02
C MET A 127 -32.44 -12.78 -7.17
N THR A 128 -33.65 -12.41 -7.54
CA THR A 128 -34.54 -11.57 -6.73
C THR A 128 -35.85 -12.31 -6.46
N THR A 129 -36.45 -12.05 -5.28
CA THR A 129 -37.73 -12.64 -4.88
C THR A 129 -38.73 -11.53 -4.72
N SER A 130 -39.99 -11.73 -5.18
CA SER A 130 -41.08 -10.82 -4.91
C SER A 130 -41.48 -10.81 -3.44
N ASP A 131 -42.14 -9.72 -2.99
CA ASP A 131 -42.51 -9.55 -1.57
C ASP A 131 -43.45 -10.64 -1.07
N ASP A 132 -44.30 -11.24 -1.96
CA ASP A 132 -45.16 -12.35 -1.63
C ASP A 132 -44.44 -13.72 -1.60
N GLY A 133 -43.14 -13.77 -1.91
CA GLY A 133 -42.34 -14.99 -1.94
C GLY A 133 -42.73 -16.00 -3.03
N LYS A 134 -43.52 -15.56 -4.04
CA LYS A 134 -44.06 -16.46 -5.08
C LYS A 134 -43.46 -16.27 -6.46
N THR A 135 -42.72 -15.20 -6.68
CA THR A 135 -41.99 -14.97 -7.93
C THR A 135 -40.51 -14.84 -7.69
N PHE A 136 -39.73 -15.67 -8.37
CA PHE A 136 -38.26 -15.70 -8.35
C PHE A 136 -37.77 -15.27 -9.73
N THR A 137 -36.96 -14.23 -9.80
CA THR A 137 -36.38 -13.78 -11.06
C THR A 137 -34.87 -14.09 -11.04
N PHE A 138 -34.43 -14.98 -11.91
CA PHE A 138 -33.02 -15.27 -12.16
C PHE A 138 -32.55 -14.41 -13.33
N THR A 139 -31.50 -13.62 -13.10
CA THR A 139 -30.88 -12.78 -14.12
C THR A 139 -29.44 -13.26 -14.36
N ASN A 140 -29.14 -13.71 -15.58
CA ASN A 140 -27.78 -14.04 -15.98
C ASN A 140 -27.19 -12.87 -16.76
N ALA A 141 -26.08 -12.36 -16.25
CA ALA A 141 -25.29 -11.33 -16.92
C ALA A 141 -23.99 -11.93 -17.46
N LYS A 142 -23.66 -11.65 -18.72
CA LYS A 142 -22.38 -12.02 -19.32
C LYS A 142 -21.24 -11.37 -18.55
N ARG A 143 -20.09 -12.05 -18.45
CA ARG A 143 -18.88 -11.47 -17.90
C ARG A 143 -18.12 -10.70 -18.98
N GLN A 144 -17.62 -9.53 -18.63
CA GLN A 144 -16.78 -8.73 -19.50
C GLN A 144 -15.33 -9.12 -19.33
N LYS A 145 -14.65 -9.43 -20.42
CA LYS A 145 -13.20 -9.61 -20.44
C LYS A 145 -12.52 -8.25 -20.20
N LEU A 146 -11.59 -8.21 -19.27
CA LEU A 146 -10.69 -7.08 -19.03
C LEU A 146 -9.27 -7.61 -18.90
N ILE A 147 -8.32 -6.93 -19.57
CA ILE A 147 -6.89 -7.20 -19.46
C ILE A 147 -6.28 -6.06 -18.66
N VAL A 148 -5.60 -6.37 -17.56
CA VAL A 148 -4.79 -5.40 -16.82
C VAL A 148 -3.36 -5.48 -17.30
N SER A 149 -2.81 -4.33 -17.70
CA SER A 149 -1.44 -4.16 -18.18
C SER A 149 -0.75 -3.13 -17.30
N LYS A 150 0.53 -3.34 -16.96
CA LYS A 150 1.33 -2.44 -16.15
C LYS A 150 2.46 -1.87 -16.97
N LYS A 151 2.56 -0.54 -17.07
CA LYS A 151 3.59 0.14 -17.87
C LYS A 151 4.19 1.32 -17.12
N SER A 152 5.38 1.74 -17.56
CA SER A 152 5.94 3.02 -17.14
C SER A 152 5.40 4.15 -18.01
N ALA A 153 5.41 5.37 -17.47
CA ALA A 153 5.02 6.57 -18.23
C ALA A 153 5.92 6.85 -19.45
N THR A 154 7.13 6.30 -19.46
CA THR A 154 8.15 6.52 -20.50
C THR A 154 8.39 5.29 -21.37
N GLY A 155 7.75 4.15 -21.07
CA GLY A 155 7.95 2.87 -21.75
C GLY A 155 6.68 2.30 -22.36
N SER A 156 6.85 1.43 -23.37
CA SER A 156 5.75 0.67 -24.01
C SER A 156 5.63 -0.76 -23.49
N ASP A 157 6.69 -1.29 -22.89
CA ASP A 157 6.76 -2.67 -22.43
C ASP A 157 6.09 -2.86 -21.07
N GLU A 158 5.71 -4.10 -20.76
CA GLU A 158 5.19 -4.43 -19.45
C GLU A 158 6.24 -4.17 -18.37
N LEU A 159 5.81 -3.54 -17.28
CA LEU A 159 6.63 -3.23 -16.11
C LEU A 159 6.45 -4.31 -15.04
N PRO A 160 7.40 -5.24 -14.90
CA PRO A 160 7.26 -6.34 -13.94
C PRO A 160 7.49 -5.89 -12.49
N GLY A 161 6.99 -6.68 -11.53
CA GLY A 161 7.25 -6.50 -10.10
C GLY A 161 6.23 -5.66 -9.34
N ALA A 162 5.23 -5.09 -10.01
CA ALA A 162 4.10 -4.45 -9.35
C ALA A 162 3.18 -5.48 -8.68
N LYS A 163 2.57 -5.10 -7.53
CA LYS A 163 1.50 -5.88 -6.91
C LYS A 163 0.19 -5.13 -7.05
N LEU A 164 -0.75 -5.75 -7.75
CA LEU A 164 -2.06 -5.17 -8.05
C LEU A 164 -3.16 -5.97 -7.39
N VAL A 165 -4.18 -5.27 -6.90
CA VAL A 165 -5.39 -5.85 -6.32
C VAL A 165 -6.61 -5.20 -6.94
N VAL A 166 -7.61 -6.01 -7.32
CA VAL A 166 -8.91 -5.52 -7.77
C VAL A 166 -9.96 -5.84 -6.74
N TYR A 167 -10.73 -4.83 -6.39
CA TYR A 167 -11.87 -4.92 -5.49
C TYR A 167 -13.16 -4.69 -6.25
N SER A 168 -14.20 -5.45 -5.93
CA SER A 168 -15.57 -5.05 -6.24
C SER A 168 -16.04 -4.03 -5.21
N VAL A 169 -16.79 -3.02 -5.66
CA VAL A 169 -17.28 -1.93 -4.80
C VAL A 169 -18.79 -1.99 -4.73
N GLY A 170 -19.32 -2.27 -3.54
CA GLY A 170 -20.76 -2.28 -3.29
C GLY A 170 -21.38 -0.89 -3.37
N SER A 171 -22.70 -0.82 -3.43
CA SER A 171 -23.45 0.45 -3.44
C SER A 171 -23.30 1.25 -2.15
N ASP A 172 -22.94 0.61 -1.07
CA ASP A 172 -22.61 1.19 0.25
C ASP A 172 -21.12 1.58 0.39
N GLY A 173 -20.31 1.40 -0.67
CA GLY A 173 -18.88 1.66 -0.69
C GLY A 173 -18.03 0.52 -0.11
N THR A 174 -18.64 -0.59 0.29
CA THR A 174 -17.90 -1.78 0.78
C THR A 174 -17.00 -2.32 -0.33
N GLN A 175 -15.73 -2.57 0.00
CA GLN A 175 -14.75 -3.14 -0.92
C GLN A 175 -14.52 -4.62 -0.59
N SER A 176 -14.61 -5.48 -1.59
CA SER A 176 -14.31 -6.92 -1.48
C SER A 176 -13.23 -7.29 -2.49
N GLU A 177 -12.09 -7.84 -2.03
CA GLU A 177 -11.04 -8.33 -2.91
C GLU A 177 -11.58 -9.46 -3.78
N ILE A 178 -11.41 -9.32 -5.10
CA ILE A 178 -11.85 -10.31 -6.07
C ILE A 178 -10.68 -10.90 -6.87
N TRP A 179 -9.56 -10.21 -6.91
CA TRP A 179 -8.39 -10.65 -7.66
C TRP A 179 -7.12 -9.90 -7.22
N LYS A 180 -5.98 -10.57 -7.30
CA LYS A 180 -4.65 -10.00 -7.12
C LYS A 180 -3.62 -10.67 -7.99
N THR A 181 -2.59 -9.94 -8.38
CA THR A 181 -1.45 -10.46 -9.14
C THR A 181 -0.16 -9.71 -8.86
N GLU A 182 0.95 -10.37 -9.11
CA GLU A 182 2.30 -9.81 -9.19
C GLU A 182 2.84 -9.86 -10.62
N SER A 183 2.01 -10.27 -11.61
CA SER A 183 2.39 -10.38 -13.02
C SER A 183 1.33 -9.80 -13.93
N THR A 184 1.79 -9.03 -14.94
CA THR A 184 0.98 -8.45 -16.00
C THR A 184 1.62 -8.75 -17.36
N PRO A 185 0.87 -8.74 -18.48
CA PRO A 185 -0.57 -8.53 -18.54
C PRO A 185 -1.36 -9.69 -17.94
N HIS A 186 -2.54 -9.40 -17.37
CA HIS A 186 -3.42 -10.41 -16.81
C HIS A 186 -4.86 -10.23 -17.29
N GLU A 187 -5.46 -11.34 -17.71
CA GLU A 187 -6.85 -11.37 -18.16
C GLU A 187 -7.77 -11.78 -17.01
N MET A 188 -8.87 -11.04 -16.85
CA MET A 188 -9.93 -11.38 -15.92
C MET A 188 -11.30 -11.23 -16.60
N GLN A 189 -12.30 -11.90 -16.04
CA GLN A 189 -13.68 -11.78 -16.48
C GLN A 189 -14.53 -11.24 -15.32
N LEU A 190 -15.13 -10.09 -15.53
CA LEU A 190 -15.86 -9.34 -14.53
C LEU A 190 -17.33 -9.17 -14.91
N SER A 191 -18.19 -9.19 -13.91
CA SER A 191 -19.62 -8.89 -14.05
C SER A 191 -19.87 -7.39 -14.14
N PRO A 192 -21.02 -6.93 -14.66
CA PRO A 192 -21.42 -5.54 -14.50
C PRO A 192 -21.38 -5.10 -13.03
N GLY A 193 -20.75 -3.94 -12.77
CA GLY A 193 -20.53 -3.45 -11.42
C GLY A 193 -19.45 -2.37 -11.33
N ASN A 194 -19.21 -1.86 -10.12
CA ASN A 194 -18.16 -0.90 -9.82
C ASN A 194 -16.94 -1.61 -9.25
N TYR A 195 -15.78 -1.13 -9.64
CA TYR A 195 -14.50 -1.75 -9.30
C TYR A 195 -13.45 -0.71 -8.95
N LEU A 196 -12.51 -1.14 -8.11
CA LEU A 196 -11.32 -0.39 -7.73
C LEU A 196 -10.10 -1.27 -8.00
N LEU A 197 -9.16 -0.79 -8.81
CA LEU A 197 -7.84 -1.37 -8.96
C LEU A 197 -6.85 -0.55 -8.14
N ARG A 198 -6.15 -1.21 -7.24
CA ARG A 198 -5.14 -0.63 -6.36
C ARG A 198 -3.79 -1.27 -6.61
N GLU A 199 -2.78 -0.45 -6.76
CA GLU A 199 -1.41 -0.89 -6.66
C GLU A 199 -0.99 -0.87 -5.19
N THR A 200 -0.51 -1.99 -4.68
CA THR A 200 -0.06 -2.14 -3.28
C THR A 200 1.45 -2.13 -3.15
N TYR A 201 2.14 -2.27 -4.27
CA TYR A 201 3.60 -2.21 -4.36
C TYR A 201 4.01 -1.80 -5.77
N ALA A 202 4.82 -0.73 -5.89
CA ALA A 202 5.42 -0.30 -7.15
C ALA A 202 6.81 -0.95 -7.33
N PRO A 203 7.22 -1.23 -8.56
CA PRO A 203 8.59 -1.67 -8.83
C PRO A 203 9.62 -0.61 -8.40
N ALA A 204 10.83 -1.07 -8.06
CA ALA A 204 11.93 -0.15 -7.74
C ALA A 204 12.16 0.86 -8.88
N GLY A 205 12.42 2.11 -8.54
CA GLY A 205 12.55 3.22 -9.49
C GLY A 205 11.25 3.94 -9.82
N TYR A 206 10.10 3.44 -9.33
CA TYR A 206 8.79 3.98 -9.66
C TYR A 206 7.98 4.36 -8.42
N ALA A 207 7.09 5.32 -8.61
CA ALA A 207 6.08 5.71 -7.65
C ALA A 207 4.81 4.86 -7.82
N MET A 208 4.13 4.53 -6.71
CA MET A 208 2.83 3.85 -6.78
C MET A 208 1.80 4.70 -7.49
N THR A 209 1.07 4.07 -8.40
CA THR A 209 -0.11 4.67 -9.02
C THR A 209 -1.23 4.85 -7.99
N SER A 210 -1.95 5.96 -8.07
CA SER A 210 -3.17 6.15 -7.29
C SER A 210 -4.27 5.19 -7.75
N ASP A 211 -5.21 4.90 -6.84
CA ASP A 211 -6.35 4.02 -7.09
C ASP A 211 -7.07 4.34 -8.42
N ILE A 212 -7.35 3.31 -9.20
CA ILE A 212 -8.08 3.41 -10.47
C ILE A 212 -9.49 2.87 -10.28
N THR A 213 -10.48 3.74 -10.35
CA THR A 213 -11.88 3.34 -10.32
C THR A 213 -12.41 3.14 -11.73
N PHE A 214 -13.12 2.04 -11.92
CA PHE A 214 -13.76 1.72 -13.20
C PHE A 214 -15.10 1.01 -12.99
N THR A 215 -15.95 1.11 -13.99
CA THR A 215 -17.28 0.48 -13.99
C THR A 215 -17.42 -0.38 -15.22
N ILE A 216 -17.95 -1.58 -15.05
CA ILE A 216 -18.48 -2.40 -16.13
C ILE A 216 -19.98 -2.17 -16.16
N ASN A 217 -20.45 -1.52 -17.21
CA ASN A 217 -21.86 -1.20 -17.41
C ASN A 217 -22.69 -2.44 -17.76
N SER A 218 -24.01 -2.35 -17.65
CA SER A 218 -24.91 -3.44 -18.03
C SER A 218 -24.90 -3.76 -19.53
N ASP A 219 -24.41 -2.85 -20.36
CA ASP A 219 -24.19 -3.03 -21.81
C ASP A 219 -22.75 -3.55 -22.12
N PHE A 220 -22.01 -3.97 -21.11
CA PHE A 220 -20.63 -4.48 -21.18
C PHE A 220 -19.58 -3.47 -21.59
N THR A 221 -19.90 -2.19 -21.69
CA THR A 221 -18.89 -1.15 -21.85
C THR A 221 -18.11 -0.95 -20.53
N VAL A 222 -16.83 -0.66 -20.67
CA VAL A 222 -15.96 -0.34 -19.52
C VAL A 222 -15.75 1.17 -19.47
N ALA A 223 -16.03 1.77 -18.32
CA ALA A 223 -15.79 3.19 -18.08
C ALA A 223 -14.73 3.36 -17.00
N VAL A 224 -13.64 4.07 -17.29
CA VAL A 224 -12.57 4.40 -16.34
C VAL A 224 -12.71 5.86 -15.96
N THR A 225 -12.80 6.15 -14.66
CA THR A 225 -12.99 7.52 -14.15
C THR A 225 -11.71 8.13 -13.62
N SER A 226 -10.71 7.31 -13.27
CA SER A 226 -9.40 7.75 -12.78
C SER A 226 -8.49 8.19 -13.92
N LYS A 227 -7.67 9.24 -13.66
CA LYS A 227 -6.66 9.72 -14.61
C LYS A 227 -5.41 8.84 -14.67
N SER A 228 -5.21 7.98 -13.70
CA SER A 228 -4.03 7.10 -13.57
C SER A 228 -4.15 5.81 -14.37
N GLY A 229 -5.35 5.51 -14.90
CA GLY A 229 -5.62 4.37 -15.76
C GLY A 229 -5.97 4.79 -17.17
N LYS A 230 -5.44 4.09 -18.16
CA LYS A 230 -5.79 4.28 -19.57
C LYS A 230 -6.47 3.02 -20.09
N LEU A 231 -7.70 3.17 -20.58
CA LEU A 231 -8.43 2.10 -21.25
C LEU A 231 -8.21 2.19 -22.77
N ASP A 232 -7.83 1.07 -23.38
CA ASP A 232 -7.74 0.90 -24.83
C ASP A 232 -8.39 -0.46 -25.18
N GLY A 233 -9.57 -0.40 -25.81
CA GLY A 233 -10.38 -1.58 -26.04
C GLY A 233 -10.74 -2.29 -24.73
N GLN A 234 -10.24 -3.49 -24.52
CA GLN A 234 -10.41 -4.29 -23.30
C GLN A 234 -9.21 -4.23 -22.35
N THR A 235 -8.19 -3.40 -22.66
CA THR A 235 -6.97 -3.31 -21.86
C THR A 235 -6.98 -2.07 -20.98
N LEU A 236 -6.97 -2.27 -19.67
CA LEU A 236 -6.77 -1.24 -18.67
C LEU A 236 -5.28 -1.19 -18.31
N THR A 237 -4.61 -0.13 -18.76
CA THR A 237 -3.18 0.11 -18.48
C THR A 237 -3.04 0.93 -17.21
N VAL A 238 -2.31 0.39 -16.24
CA VAL A 238 -1.85 1.05 -15.02
C VAL A 238 -0.48 1.66 -15.31
N ILE A 239 -0.30 2.96 -15.06
CA ILE A 239 0.89 3.71 -15.48
C ILE A 239 1.63 4.23 -14.25
N ASP A 240 2.89 3.81 -14.08
CA ASP A 240 3.77 4.34 -13.03
C ASP A 240 4.65 5.47 -13.53
N GLN A 241 4.85 6.44 -12.66
CA GLN A 241 5.80 7.52 -12.89
C GLN A 241 7.16 7.13 -12.31
N PRO A 242 8.28 7.39 -13.05
CA PRO A 242 9.60 7.20 -12.47
C PRO A 242 9.83 8.14 -11.29
N LEU A 243 10.52 7.64 -10.26
CA LEU A 243 10.97 8.48 -9.14
C LEU A 243 11.99 9.51 -9.65
N GLU A 244 11.81 10.75 -9.25
CA GLU A 244 12.71 11.86 -9.60
C GLU A 244 13.05 12.67 -8.35
N VAL A 245 14.33 13.07 -8.22
CA VAL A 245 14.79 14.03 -7.23
C VAL A 245 15.80 15.01 -7.85
N LYS A 246 15.76 16.25 -7.39
CA LYS A 246 16.74 17.29 -7.68
C LYS A 246 17.48 17.64 -6.40
N LEU A 247 18.80 17.60 -6.45
CA LEU A 247 19.70 17.85 -5.32
C LEU A 247 20.45 19.16 -5.58
N SER A 248 20.34 20.11 -4.67
CA SER A 248 20.93 21.43 -4.84
C SER A 248 21.79 21.82 -3.64
N LYS A 249 22.98 22.35 -3.91
CA LYS A 249 23.86 22.96 -2.94
C LYS A 249 23.72 24.48 -3.04
N VAL A 250 23.40 25.15 -1.93
CA VAL A 250 23.12 26.60 -1.95
C VAL A 250 23.74 27.32 -0.76
N ASP A 251 23.94 28.64 -0.92
CA ASP A 251 24.27 29.57 0.18
C ASP A 251 23.01 29.94 0.99
N PRO A 252 23.11 30.70 2.11
CA PRO A 252 21.97 31.14 2.91
C PRO A 252 20.97 32.03 2.14
N ASN A 253 21.39 32.66 1.03
CA ASN A 253 20.54 33.49 0.18
C ASN A 253 19.83 32.65 -0.90
N GLY A 254 20.15 31.34 -1.00
CA GLY A 254 19.59 30.45 -1.99
C GLY A 254 20.30 30.42 -3.33
N ASN A 255 21.46 31.05 -3.45
CA ASN A 255 22.29 30.99 -4.66
C ASN A 255 23.01 29.65 -4.73
N SER A 256 23.12 29.09 -5.92
CA SER A 256 23.82 27.83 -6.14
C SER A 256 25.30 27.91 -5.79
N LEU A 257 25.81 26.89 -5.11
CA LEU A 257 27.21 26.72 -4.77
C LEU A 257 27.81 25.58 -5.58
N ALA A 258 28.76 25.93 -6.45
CA ALA A 258 29.50 24.94 -7.23
C ALA A 258 30.80 24.51 -6.50
N GLY A 259 31.23 23.26 -6.72
CA GLY A 259 32.52 22.75 -6.26
C GLY A 259 32.50 21.94 -4.99
N ALA A 260 31.35 21.73 -4.34
CA ALA A 260 31.19 20.80 -3.24
C ALA A 260 31.24 19.35 -3.74
N SER A 261 31.99 18.47 -3.07
CA SER A 261 31.89 17.01 -3.30
C SER A 261 30.76 16.43 -2.50
N MET A 262 29.83 15.78 -3.18
CA MET A 262 28.53 15.35 -2.61
C MET A 262 28.32 13.86 -2.81
N THR A 263 27.66 13.25 -1.84
CA THR A 263 27.17 11.86 -1.94
C THR A 263 25.70 11.74 -1.56
N LEU A 264 25.03 10.75 -2.13
CA LEU A 264 23.66 10.36 -1.78
C LEU A 264 23.69 8.88 -1.39
N THR A 265 23.28 8.56 -0.17
CA THR A 265 23.21 7.21 0.35
C THR A 265 21.79 6.83 0.69
N ASP A 266 21.37 5.63 0.33
CA ASP A 266 20.12 5.03 0.80
C ASP A 266 20.31 4.58 2.26
N LYS A 267 19.63 5.25 3.18
CA LYS A 267 19.73 4.98 4.63
C LYS A 267 19.21 3.60 5.01
N ASN A 268 18.23 3.07 4.27
CA ASN A 268 17.61 1.79 4.56
C ASN A 268 18.54 0.61 4.23
N THR A 269 19.37 0.76 3.19
CA THR A 269 20.29 -0.29 2.72
C THR A 269 21.75 -0.01 3.05
N GLY A 270 22.10 1.24 3.38
CA GLY A 270 23.46 1.70 3.56
C GLY A 270 24.28 1.83 2.28
N LYS A 271 23.65 1.70 1.11
CA LYS A 271 24.33 1.75 -0.18
C LYS A 271 24.47 3.16 -0.71
N LEU A 272 25.65 3.46 -1.28
CA LEU A 272 25.88 4.67 -2.05
C LEU A 272 25.06 4.61 -3.35
N VAL A 273 24.20 5.62 -3.54
CA VAL A 273 23.33 5.74 -4.73
C VAL A 273 23.98 6.62 -5.79
N HIS A 274 24.55 7.76 -5.36
CA HIS A 274 25.08 8.76 -6.28
C HIS A 274 26.24 9.53 -5.65
N SER A 275 27.20 9.95 -6.48
CA SER A 275 28.24 10.88 -6.10
C SER A 275 28.46 11.89 -7.21
N TRP A 276 28.58 13.18 -6.86
CA TRP A 276 28.73 14.27 -7.82
C TRP A 276 29.50 15.46 -7.24
N VAL A 277 29.88 16.38 -8.10
CA VAL A 277 30.35 17.69 -7.68
C VAL A 277 29.25 18.69 -7.97
N SER A 278 28.87 19.50 -6.95
CA SER A 278 27.83 20.49 -7.09
C SER A 278 28.14 21.51 -8.20
N GLY A 279 27.10 21.88 -8.93
CA GLY A 279 27.17 22.87 -10.02
C GLY A 279 26.28 24.09 -9.77
N THR A 280 26.07 24.87 -10.83
CA THR A 280 25.12 26.00 -10.82
C THR A 280 23.68 25.56 -10.98
N GLU A 281 23.44 24.35 -11.51
CA GLU A 281 22.13 23.72 -11.63
C GLU A 281 22.01 22.58 -10.64
N PRO A 282 20.78 22.27 -10.17
CA PRO A 282 20.55 21.10 -9.32
C PRO A 282 20.91 19.80 -10.04
N GLU A 283 21.58 18.90 -9.35
CA GLU A 283 21.79 17.53 -9.82
C GLU A 283 20.47 16.78 -9.90
N LYS A 284 20.17 16.20 -11.05
CA LYS A 284 18.90 15.51 -11.30
C LYS A 284 19.09 14.01 -11.40
N LEU A 285 18.40 13.26 -10.53
CA LEU A 285 18.34 11.81 -10.61
C LEU A 285 16.94 11.39 -11.04
N VAL A 286 16.90 10.41 -11.96
CA VAL A 286 15.67 9.77 -12.41
C VAL A 286 15.88 8.26 -12.31
N MET A 287 15.08 7.59 -11.49
CA MET A 287 15.10 6.15 -11.23
C MET A 287 16.39 5.63 -10.59
N THR A 288 17.55 6.03 -11.04
CA THR A 288 18.85 5.50 -10.60
C THR A 288 19.86 6.61 -10.37
N GLY A 289 20.82 6.37 -9.48
CA GLY A 289 22.05 7.14 -9.38
C GLY A 289 23.16 6.63 -10.32
N ASN A 290 24.34 7.27 -10.27
CA ASN A 290 25.49 6.90 -11.10
C ASN A 290 26.23 5.63 -10.64
N THR A 291 25.91 5.08 -9.47
CA THR A 291 26.39 3.78 -9.01
C THR A 291 25.59 2.60 -9.55
N GLY A 292 24.43 2.88 -10.22
CA GLY A 292 23.49 1.88 -10.67
C GLY A 292 22.44 1.47 -9.63
N GLU A 293 22.56 1.96 -8.38
CA GLU A 293 21.53 1.74 -7.35
C GLU A 293 20.25 2.50 -7.72
N VAL A 294 19.12 1.83 -7.51
CA VAL A 294 17.78 2.31 -7.90
C VAL A 294 17.13 3.05 -6.73
N LEU A 295 16.48 4.18 -7.01
CA LEU A 295 15.63 4.86 -6.04
C LEU A 295 14.41 4.01 -5.70
N VAL A 296 14.00 4.01 -4.44
CA VAL A 296 12.88 3.19 -3.94
C VAL A 296 11.91 4.06 -3.17
N ALA A 297 10.64 4.00 -3.52
CA ALA A 297 9.57 4.66 -2.76
C ALA A 297 9.49 4.08 -1.33
N GLY A 298 9.32 4.94 -0.35
CA GLY A 298 9.32 4.57 1.07
C GLY A 298 10.70 4.50 1.71
N HIS A 299 11.80 4.64 0.93
CA HIS A 299 13.15 4.72 1.48
C HIS A 299 13.54 6.15 1.86
N THR A 300 14.38 6.26 2.88
CA THR A 300 15.03 7.50 3.32
C THR A 300 16.42 7.59 2.73
N TYR A 301 16.80 8.77 2.29
CA TYR A 301 18.10 9.06 1.68
C TYR A 301 18.84 10.13 2.50
N ILE A 302 20.16 10.01 2.53
CA ILE A 302 21.06 10.96 3.18
C ILE A 302 21.88 11.64 2.08
N MET A 303 21.70 12.94 1.92
CA MET A 303 22.56 13.80 1.14
C MET A 303 23.68 14.30 2.05
N HIS A 304 24.91 13.92 1.76
CA HIS A 304 26.11 14.21 2.55
C HIS A 304 27.10 15.02 1.73
N GLU A 305 27.79 15.92 2.40
CA GLU A 305 28.88 16.71 1.82
C GLU A 305 30.23 16.17 2.28
N GLU A 306 31.01 15.65 1.36
CA GLU A 306 32.38 15.15 1.63
C GLU A 306 33.36 16.33 1.80
N SER A 307 33.19 17.38 1.00
CA SER A 307 33.99 18.60 1.08
C SER A 307 33.21 19.82 0.62
N ALA A 308 33.29 20.90 1.39
CA ALA A 308 32.66 22.18 1.08
C ALA A 308 33.43 22.97 0.00
N PRO A 309 32.74 23.88 -0.72
CA PRO A 309 33.38 24.81 -1.61
C PRO A 309 34.27 25.80 -0.85
N GLU A 310 35.25 26.40 -1.52
CA GLU A 310 36.12 27.41 -0.92
C GLU A 310 35.31 28.56 -0.32
N GLY A 311 35.64 28.94 0.91
CA GLY A 311 34.98 30.02 1.66
C GLY A 311 33.71 29.59 2.41
N TYR A 312 33.36 28.34 2.40
CA TYR A 312 32.19 27.78 3.11
C TYR A 312 32.58 26.71 4.10
N ALA A 313 31.80 26.56 5.15
CA ALA A 313 31.91 25.46 6.11
C ALA A 313 31.04 24.29 5.65
N GLN A 314 31.55 23.07 5.87
CA GLN A 314 30.79 21.85 5.57
C GLN A 314 29.45 21.83 6.29
N ALA A 315 28.37 21.57 5.54
CA ALA A 315 27.03 21.47 6.09
C ALA A 315 26.78 20.14 6.79
N ALA A 316 25.76 20.13 7.66
CA ALA A 316 25.21 18.89 8.19
C ALA A 316 24.46 18.12 7.10
N ASP A 317 24.34 16.82 7.29
CA ASP A 317 23.58 15.93 6.43
C ASP A 317 22.13 16.36 6.28
N VAL A 318 21.56 16.18 5.09
CA VAL A 318 20.16 16.42 4.81
C VAL A 318 19.49 15.07 4.53
N GLU A 319 18.52 14.72 5.38
CA GLU A 319 17.71 13.54 5.18
C GLU A 319 16.40 13.88 4.48
N PHE A 320 16.00 13.05 3.51
CA PHE A 320 14.70 13.12 2.88
C PHE A 320 14.21 11.72 2.53
N TYR A 321 12.93 11.56 2.27
CA TYR A 321 12.35 10.28 1.85
C TYR A 321 11.30 10.49 0.76
N PHE A 322 11.13 9.46 -0.08
CA PHE A 322 9.96 9.37 -0.95
C PHE A 322 8.84 8.68 -0.18
N ASN A 323 7.63 9.27 -0.20
CA ASN A 323 6.46 8.52 0.21
C ASN A 323 6.04 7.52 -0.90
N GLY A 324 4.98 6.73 -0.68
CA GLY A 324 4.56 5.69 -1.63
C GLY A 324 4.22 6.21 -3.02
N ASP A 325 3.66 7.42 -3.12
CA ASP A 325 3.29 8.08 -4.38
C ASP A 325 4.47 8.84 -5.04
N GLY A 326 5.69 8.69 -4.51
CA GLY A 326 6.92 9.27 -5.06
C GLY A 326 7.13 10.74 -4.72
N ASN A 327 6.27 11.37 -3.91
CA ASN A 327 6.49 12.73 -3.45
C ASN A 327 7.53 12.77 -2.32
N ILE A 328 8.27 13.88 -2.25
CA ILE A 328 9.18 14.18 -1.14
C ILE A 328 8.49 15.23 -0.27
N PRO A 329 8.07 14.89 0.97
CA PRO A 329 7.38 15.82 1.87
C PRO A 329 8.18 17.10 2.10
N ASN A 330 7.50 18.23 2.10
CA ASN A 330 8.07 19.57 2.30
C ASN A 330 9.08 20.04 1.23
N CYS A 331 9.24 19.29 0.13
CA CYS A 331 10.11 19.61 -0.99
C CYS A 331 9.29 19.91 -2.24
N GLY A 332 9.01 21.18 -2.52
CA GLY A 332 8.34 21.55 -3.76
C GLY A 332 9.18 21.15 -4.99
N TYR A 333 8.51 20.58 -6.01
CA TYR A 333 9.15 20.13 -7.26
C TYR A 333 10.27 19.10 -7.08
N HIS A 334 10.20 18.28 -6.00
CA HIS A 334 11.22 17.29 -5.63
C HIS A 334 12.64 17.87 -5.50
N LEU A 335 12.75 19.14 -5.08
CA LEU A 335 14.02 19.84 -4.92
C LEU A 335 14.47 19.80 -3.46
N VAL A 336 15.48 18.99 -3.17
CA VAL A 336 16.16 18.91 -1.87
C VAL A 336 17.34 19.87 -1.88
N LYS A 337 17.45 20.71 -0.84
CA LYS A 337 18.50 21.72 -0.72
C LYS A 337 19.38 21.46 0.50
N MET A 338 20.68 21.56 0.32
CA MET A 338 21.67 21.63 1.40
C MET A 338 22.27 23.03 1.42
N VAL A 339 22.30 23.67 2.60
CA VAL A 339 22.70 25.06 2.77
C VAL A 339 24.02 25.14 3.50
N ASP A 340 25.04 25.75 2.89
CA ASP A 340 26.31 26.04 3.54
C ASP A 340 26.33 27.42 4.16
N GLN A 341 26.98 27.50 5.29
CA GLN A 341 27.31 28.79 5.91
C GLN A 341 28.69 29.26 5.46
N PRO A 342 28.91 30.56 5.22
CA PRO A 342 30.24 31.09 5.00
C PRO A 342 31.19 30.69 6.15
N SER A 343 32.41 30.31 5.82
CA SER A 343 33.43 30.06 6.85
C SER A 343 33.69 31.31 7.65
N ALA A 344 33.80 31.20 8.97
CA ALA A 344 34.18 32.36 9.80
C ALA A 344 35.53 32.88 9.31
N THR A 345 35.57 34.14 8.87
CA THR A 345 36.82 34.80 8.56
C THR A 345 37.67 34.81 9.85
N PRO A 346 38.91 34.27 9.83
CA PRO A 346 39.73 34.33 11.03
C PRO A 346 39.84 35.81 11.43
N THR A 347 39.45 36.12 12.64
CA THR A 347 39.65 37.47 13.21
C THR A 347 41.15 37.73 13.14
N PRO A 348 41.60 38.84 12.48
CA PRO A 348 43.02 39.10 12.44
C PRO A 348 43.51 39.23 13.88
N SER A 349 44.42 38.35 14.28
CA SER A 349 45.11 38.45 15.54
C SER A 349 45.84 39.81 15.54
N ASN A 350 45.43 40.69 16.42
CA ASN A 350 46.05 42.01 16.58
C ASN A 350 47.54 41.83 16.83
N PRO A 351 48.45 42.24 15.93
CA PRO A 351 49.88 42.19 16.19
C PRO A 351 50.25 43.46 16.98
N SER A 352 50.02 43.45 18.27
CA SER A 352 50.52 44.51 19.11
C SER A 352 50.87 43.96 20.50
N GLU A 353 51.99 43.32 20.57
CA GLU A 353 52.91 43.53 21.70
C GLU A 353 54.32 43.60 21.13
N ASN A 354 54.77 44.82 21.04
CA ASN A 354 56.13 45.20 20.72
C ASN A 354 57.06 44.69 21.84
N PRO A 355 58.02 43.77 21.61
CA PRO A 355 59.00 43.40 22.61
C PRO A 355 60.24 44.29 22.42
N ASP A 356 60.14 45.57 22.69
CA ASP A 356 61.35 46.39 22.79
C ASP A 356 61.24 47.41 23.95
N LYS A 357 61.54 46.92 25.15
CA LYS A 357 62.09 47.78 26.25
C LYS A 357 63.34 47.10 26.75
N THR A 358 64.47 47.52 26.19
CA THR A 358 65.79 47.40 26.80
C THR A 358 65.78 47.93 28.24
N PRO A 359 66.45 47.24 29.20
CA PRO A 359 66.56 47.70 30.56
C PRO A 359 67.59 48.84 30.62
N ASN A 360 67.20 49.92 31.20
CA ASN A 360 68.09 51.05 31.56
C ASN A 360 68.82 50.65 32.89
N PRO A 361 70.17 50.65 32.95
CA PRO A 361 70.89 50.47 34.19
C PRO A 361 71.12 51.86 34.74
N ASP A 362 70.68 52.14 35.96
CA ASP A 362 71.39 52.93 36.95
C ASP A 362 70.50 53.28 38.16
N GLY A 363 70.89 52.80 39.24
CA GLY A 363 71.30 53.38 40.48
C GLY A 363 70.22 53.92 41.40
N ASP A 364 70.35 53.27 42.51
CA ASP A 364 70.46 53.74 43.89
C ASP A 364 69.28 53.69 44.83
N PRO A 365 69.48 53.20 46.01
CA PRO A 365 68.47 52.85 47.00
C PRO A 365 68.33 53.96 48.07
N THR A 366 67.25 54.05 48.69
CA THR A 366 67.16 54.40 50.14
C THR A 366 65.72 54.51 50.64
N PRO A 367 65.60 54.52 51.95
CA PRO A 367 64.69 53.57 52.63
C PRO A 367 63.63 54.31 53.48
N GLY A 368 62.76 53.58 54.07
CA GLY A 368 61.98 54.06 55.22
C GLY A 368 60.52 53.52 55.24
N ASN A 369 60.30 52.53 55.85
CA ASN A 369 59.80 52.08 57.16
C ASN A 369 58.53 52.81 57.68
N PRO A 370 57.83 52.22 58.61
CA PRO A 370 56.98 51.05 58.67
C PRO A 370 55.60 51.37 59.27
N GLY A 371 54.77 50.44 59.36
CA GLY A 371 53.60 50.48 60.24
C GLY A 371 52.43 49.74 59.80
N ASP A 372 52.33 48.68 60.41
CA ASP A 372 51.31 48.04 61.24
C ASP A 372 50.30 47.15 60.53
N ASP A 373 50.51 45.91 60.90
CA ASP A 373 49.60 44.78 61.04
C ASP A 373 48.59 45.04 62.20
N PRO A 374 47.64 44.26 62.54
CA PRO A 374 46.92 43.11 61.88
C PRO A 374 45.40 43.10 62.14
N ASN A 375 44.79 42.11 61.54
CA ASN A 375 43.64 41.38 62.11
C ASN A 375 42.25 42.01 62.09
N THR A 376 41.32 41.43 61.42
CA THR A 376 40.14 40.75 62.02
C THR A 376 39.20 40.13 60.99
N LEU A 377 38.98 38.90 61.20
CA LEU A 377 37.82 38.05 61.07
C LEU A 377 36.48 38.74 60.81
N GLY A 378 35.66 38.16 59.93
CA GLY A 378 34.24 38.36 59.96
C GLY A 378 33.49 37.93 58.72
N ASN A 379 33.07 36.69 58.72
CA ASN A 379 31.89 36.21 57.95
C ASN A 379 30.64 36.48 58.85
N PRO A 380 29.41 36.40 58.46
CA PRO A 380 28.70 36.07 57.19
C PRO A 380 27.43 36.96 56.97
N GLY A 381 26.72 36.68 55.91
CA GLY A 381 25.30 37.08 55.80
C GLY A 381 24.89 37.52 54.40
N ALA A 382 24.32 36.71 53.65
CA ALA A 382 22.88 36.45 53.38
C ALA A 382 22.16 37.50 52.52
N ILE A 383 21.55 37.00 51.47
CA ILE A 383 20.27 37.39 50.79
C ILE A 383 20.30 38.62 49.86
N SER A 384 19.96 38.49 48.58
CA SER A 384 18.64 38.44 48.00
C SER A 384 18.66 38.71 46.46
N ASN A 385 17.93 37.91 45.77
CA ASN A 385 17.03 38.13 44.63
C ASN A 385 17.30 39.22 43.58
N GLY A 386 17.28 38.76 42.34
CA GLY A 386 17.10 39.60 41.16
C GLY A 386 16.86 38.76 39.93
N ASP A 387 15.60 38.63 39.58
CA ASP A 387 15.04 37.96 38.42
C ASP A 387 15.70 38.36 37.10
N GLY A 388 15.87 37.42 36.22
CA GLY A 388 16.24 37.63 34.82
C GLY A 388 15.80 36.45 33.99
N ASP A 389 14.56 36.48 33.53
CA ASP A 389 13.89 35.55 32.64
C ASP A 389 14.71 35.22 31.39
N THR A 390 14.98 33.92 31.21
CA THR A 390 15.22 33.34 29.89
C THR A 390 14.14 32.29 29.63
N PRO A 391 13.37 32.41 28.53
CA PRO A 391 12.36 31.42 28.24
C PRO A 391 13.00 30.13 27.73
N LYS A 392 12.81 29.04 28.47
CA LYS A 392 13.03 27.69 28.03
C LYS A 392 12.00 27.36 26.96
N ILE A 393 12.45 27.18 25.74
CA ILE A 393 11.65 26.55 24.68
C ILE A 393 11.74 25.04 24.90
N SER A 394 10.65 24.46 25.39
CA SER A 394 10.42 23.01 25.37
C SER A 394 10.22 22.58 23.92
N PRO A 395 10.81 21.44 23.48
CA PRO A 395 10.49 20.90 22.17
C PRO A 395 9.08 20.30 22.20
N THR A 396 8.19 20.88 21.42
CA THR A 396 6.89 20.30 21.08
C THR A 396 7.12 19.01 20.29
N ALA A 397 6.52 17.94 20.76
CA ALA A 397 6.47 16.66 20.09
C ALA A 397 5.81 16.81 18.69
N PRO A 398 6.29 16.08 17.67
CA PRO A 398 5.65 16.07 16.37
C PRO A 398 4.28 15.35 16.44
N PRO A 399 3.33 15.72 15.57
CA PRO A 399 2.01 15.10 15.56
C PRO A 399 2.08 13.62 15.17
N ASN A 400 1.26 12.82 15.83
CA ASN A 400 1.06 11.40 15.63
C ASN A 400 0.96 11.02 14.15
N VAL A 401 1.94 10.28 13.67
CA VAL A 401 1.84 9.48 12.46
C VAL A 401 1.16 8.17 12.87
N PRO A 402 0.08 7.73 12.21
CA PRO A 402 -0.50 6.43 12.50
C PRO A 402 0.53 5.35 12.14
N ALA A 403 0.92 4.58 13.13
CA ALA A 403 1.76 3.40 12.97
C ALA A 403 1.01 2.39 12.08
N PHE A 404 1.60 2.04 10.95
CA PHE A 404 1.22 0.83 10.25
C PHE A 404 1.54 -0.36 11.15
N ALA A 405 0.49 -1.05 11.57
CA ALA A 405 0.60 -2.24 12.38
C ALA A 405 1.34 -3.32 11.59
N ASN A 406 2.58 -3.61 11.95
CA ASN A 406 3.23 -4.86 11.63
C ASN A 406 2.47 -5.96 12.36
N GLY A 407 1.65 -6.72 11.61
CA GLY A 407 0.99 -7.91 12.10
C GLY A 407 2.00 -9.01 12.40
N GLN A 408 2.56 -9.01 13.60
CA GLN A 408 3.12 -10.21 14.17
C GLN A 408 1.97 -11.05 14.70
N TYR A 409 1.65 -12.13 14.02
CA TYR A 409 0.78 -13.18 14.54
C TYR A 409 1.52 -13.93 15.64
N GLY A 410 1.31 -13.52 16.88
CA GLY A 410 1.62 -14.30 18.07
C GLY A 410 0.58 -15.39 18.24
N LEU A 411 1.03 -16.64 18.24
CA LEU A 411 0.22 -17.79 18.63
C LEU A 411 -0.15 -17.67 20.10
N PRO A 412 -1.40 -17.92 20.49
CA PRO A 412 -1.75 -18.07 21.89
C PRO A 412 -1.26 -19.42 22.39
N THR A 413 -0.41 -19.42 23.41
CA THR A 413 -0.14 -20.59 24.23
C THR A 413 -1.38 -20.89 25.06
N GLY A 414 -2.08 -21.96 24.74
CA GLY A 414 -3.18 -22.46 25.54
C GLY A 414 -2.68 -23.26 26.72
N ASP A 415 -3.03 -22.83 27.94
CA ASP A 415 -3.05 -23.66 29.12
C ASP A 415 -4.33 -24.47 29.14
N SER A 416 -4.19 -25.79 29.27
CA SER A 416 -5.28 -26.69 29.64
C SER A 416 -5.59 -26.55 31.13
N PRO A 417 -6.85 -26.77 31.51
CA PRO A 417 -7.13 -27.59 32.70
C PRO A 417 -8.18 -28.66 32.46
N VAL A 418 -7.84 -29.83 32.96
CA VAL A 418 -8.64 -30.96 33.46
C VAL A 418 -9.84 -31.44 32.63
#